data_1ad1c35b29ae3cf01337431c9211c510
#
_entry.id   1ad1c35b29ae3cf01337431c9211c510
#
_cell.length_a   1.000
_cell.length_b   1.000
_cell.length_c   1.000
_cell.angle_alpha   90.00
_cell.angle_beta   90.00
_cell.angle_gamma   90.00
#
_symmetry.space_group_name_H-M   'P 1'
#
loop_
_entity.id
_entity.type
_entity.pdbx_description
1 polymer ?
#
loop_
_entity_poly.entity_id
_entity_poly.type
_entity_poly.pdbx_seq_one_letter_code
_entity_poly.pdbx_strand_id
1 'polypeptide(L)' 'VKNSVRDLRGQLDWTQADLADKLGVSRQTVNAIETEKYDPSLPLAFKIAKLFHRSVEEIFKA' A
#
# COMPACT_ATOMS: atom_id res chain seq x y z
N VAL A 1 8.48 5.71 6.15
CA VAL A 1 7.85 4.97 7.26
C VAL A 1 7.76 3.49 6.92
N LYS A 2 7.77 2.65 7.93
CA LYS A 2 7.58 1.21 7.78
C LYS A 2 6.12 0.92 7.46
N ASN A 3 5.88 -0.14 6.70
CA ASN A 3 4.51 -0.53 6.39
C ASN A 3 4.40 -2.03 6.15
N SER A 4 3.17 -2.53 6.19
CA SER A 4 2.86 -3.93 5.95
C SER A 4 2.09 -4.13 4.63
N VAL A 5 2.20 -3.20 3.70
CA VAL A 5 1.47 -3.25 2.42
C VAL A 5 1.78 -4.55 1.67
N ARG A 6 3.06 -4.92 1.59
CA ARG A 6 3.48 -6.14 0.89
C ARG A 6 2.85 -7.38 1.51
N ASP A 7 2.86 -7.47 2.85
CA ASP A 7 2.30 -8.62 3.55
C ASP A 7 0.79 -8.71 3.33
N LEU A 8 0.09 -7.58 3.43
CA LEU A 8 -1.36 -7.55 3.22
C LEU A 8 -1.72 -7.91 1.78
N ARG A 9 -0.94 -7.41 0.82
CA ARG A 9 -1.12 -7.75 -0.58
C ARG A 9 -0.92 -9.25 -0.80
N GLY A 10 0.13 -9.81 -0.21
CA GLY A 10 0.44 -11.24 -0.33
C GLY A 10 -0.64 -12.13 0.26
N GLN A 11 -1.28 -11.71 1.36
CA GLN A 11 -2.37 -12.46 1.98
C GLN A 11 -3.58 -12.58 1.04
N LEU A 12 -3.76 -11.64 0.13
CA LEU A 12 -4.85 -11.64 -0.83
C LEU A 12 -4.43 -12.18 -2.21
N ASP A 13 -3.19 -12.66 -2.33
CA ASP A 13 -2.64 -13.18 -3.57
C ASP A 13 -2.66 -12.15 -4.71
N TRP A 14 -2.53 -10.86 -4.36
CA TRP A 14 -2.44 -9.79 -5.35
C TRP A 14 -0.99 -9.55 -5.75
N THR A 15 -0.75 -9.32 -7.05
CA THR A 15 0.54 -8.84 -7.53
C THR A 15 0.65 -7.34 -7.27
N GLN A 16 1.86 -6.78 -7.43
CA GLN A 16 2.02 -5.32 -7.36
C GLN A 16 1.17 -4.62 -8.42
N ALA A 17 1.07 -5.23 -9.61
CA ALA A 17 0.26 -4.68 -10.69
C ALA A 17 -1.23 -4.66 -10.30
N ASP A 18 -1.71 -5.73 -9.66
CA ASP A 18 -3.10 -5.79 -9.18
C ASP A 18 -3.38 -4.66 -8.20
N LEU A 19 -2.48 -4.46 -7.24
CA LEU A 19 -2.64 -3.41 -6.23
C LEU A 19 -2.59 -2.02 -6.87
N ALA A 20 -1.67 -1.83 -7.81
CA ALA A 20 -1.54 -0.57 -8.53
C ALA A 20 -2.85 -0.20 -9.26
N ASP A 21 -3.46 -1.18 -9.94
CA ASP A 21 -4.74 -1.00 -10.61
C ASP A 21 -5.83 -0.56 -9.63
N LYS A 22 -5.91 -1.25 -8.49
CA LYS A 22 -6.94 -0.96 -7.48
C LYS A 22 -6.76 0.42 -6.87
N LEU A 23 -5.52 0.90 -6.75
CA LEU A 23 -5.22 2.20 -6.18
C LEU A 23 -5.22 3.32 -7.23
N GLY A 24 -5.19 2.98 -8.52
CA GLY A 24 -5.10 3.97 -9.58
C GLY A 24 -3.72 4.63 -9.66
N VAL A 25 -2.67 3.90 -9.33
CA VAL A 25 -1.28 4.39 -9.39
C VAL A 25 -0.45 3.43 -10.23
N SER A 26 0.81 3.80 -10.50
CA SER A 26 1.71 2.94 -11.23
C SER A 26 2.24 1.80 -10.34
N ARG A 27 2.64 0.70 -10.97
CA ARG A 27 3.30 -0.40 -10.28
C ARG A 27 4.57 0.07 -9.59
N GLN A 28 5.31 0.99 -10.22
CA GLN A 28 6.52 1.57 -9.63
C GLN A 28 6.23 2.28 -8.32
N THR A 29 5.10 2.97 -8.26
CA THR A 29 4.67 3.63 -7.02
C THR A 29 4.41 2.61 -5.92
N VAL A 30 3.73 1.51 -6.23
CA VAL A 30 3.50 0.42 -5.27
C VAL A 30 4.83 -0.14 -4.77
N ASN A 31 5.74 -0.43 -5.68
CA ASN A 31 7.05 -0.96 -5.30
C ASN A 31 7.80 0.02 -4.40
N ALA A 32 7.78 1.31 -4.72
CA ALA A 32 8.46 2.33 -3.92
C ALA A 32 7.87 2.44 -2.52
N ILE A 33 6.56 2.29 -2.38
CA ILE A 33 5.90 2.27 -1.07
C ILE A 33 6.33 1.03 -0.29
N GLU A 34 6.29 -0.14 -0.90
CA GLU A 34 6.62 -1.41 -0.23
C GLU A 34 8.08 -1.46 0.21
N THR A 35 8.97 -0.85 -0.54
CA THR A 35 10.41 -0.81 -0.21
C THR A 35 10.76 0.39 0.67
N GLU A 36 9.78 1.16 1.11
CA GLU A 36 9.96 2.30 2.02
C GLU A 36 10.79 3.44 1.44
N LYS A 37 10.87 3.52 0.11
CA LYS A 37 11.55 4.61 -0.59
C LYS A 37 10.66 5.81 -0.82
N TYR A 38 9.36 5.64 -0.66
CA TYR A 38 8.37 6.67 -0.90
C TYR A 38 7.22 6.50 0.08
N ASP A 39 6.86 7.56 0.78
CA ASP A 39 5.70 7.55 1.66
C ASP A 39 4.49 8.05 0.88
N PRO A 40 3.36 7.34 0.93
CA PRO A 40 2.18 7.79 0.20
C PRO A 40 1.64 9.08 0.77
N SER A 41 0.99 9.88 -0.10
CA SER A 41 0.24 11.03 0.35
C SER A 41 -0.88 10.58 1.30
N LEU A 42 -1.40 11.51 2.10
CA LEU A 42 -2.49 11.17 3.01
C LEU A 42 -3.72 10.61 2.27
N PRO A 43 -4.18 11.19 1.15
CA PRO A 43 -5.28 10.58 0.40
C PRO A 43 -4.98 9.16 -0.06
N LEU A 44 -3.76 8.89 -0.51
CA LEU A 44 -3.38 7.56 -0.96
C LEU A 44 -3.32 6.59 0.22
N ALA A 45 -2.80 7.04 1.37
CA ALA A 45 -2.75 6.22 2.57
C ALA A 45 -4.16 5.80 3.03
N PHE A 46 -5.12 6.72 2.99
CA PHE A 46 -6.52 6.39 3.30
C PHE A 46 -7.11 5.39 2.30
N LYS A 47 -6.78 5.53 1.04
CA LYS A 47 -7.24 4.61 -0.01
C LYS A 47 -6.70 3.20 0.23
N ILE A 48 -5.43 3.09 0.57
CA ILE A 48 -4.80 1.81 0.92
C ILE A 48 -5.49 1.20 2.14
N ALA A 49 -5.72 2.00 3.18
CA ALA A 49 -6.37 1.54 4.40
C ALA A 49 -7.76 0.99 4.12
N LYS A 50 -8.56 1.70 3.33
CA LYS A 50 -9.91 1.24 2.95
C LYS A 50 -9.85 -0.06 2.17
N LEU A 51 -8.91 -0.17 1.24
CA LEU A 51 -8.78 -1.35 0.40
C LEU A 51 -8.50 -2.60 1.22
N PHE A 52 -7.65 -2.49 2.24
CA PHE A 52 -7.28 -3.62 3.10
C PHE A 52 -8.18 -3.74 4.34
N HIS A 53 -9.16 -2.86 4.50
CA HIS A 53 -10.04 -2.86 5.67
C HIS A 53 -9.27 -2.75 6.99
N ARG A 54 -8.28 -1.87 7.01
CA ARG A 54 -7.43 -1.60 8.18
C ARG A 54 -7.29 -0.10 8.37
N SER A 55 -6.90 0.31 9.58
CA SER A 55 -6.60 1.72 9.81
C SER A 55 -5.22 2.07 9.22
N VAL A 56 -5.01 3.35 8.97
CA VAL A 56 -3.70 3.83 8.50
C VAL A 56 -2.61 3.44 9.48
N GLU A 57 -2.88 3.57 10.79
CA GLU A 57 -1.89 3.28 11.83
C GLU A 57 -1.56 1.79 11.92
N GLU A 58 -2.47 0.91 11.50
CA GLU A 58 -2.20 -0.52 11.45
C GLU A 58 -1.26 -0.90 10.32
N ILE A 59 -1.29 -0.12 9.23
CA ILE A 59 -0.50 -0.41 8.02
C ILE A 59 0.83 0.32 8.04
N PHE A 60 0.81 1.61 8.40
CA PHE A 60 1.99 2.47 8.35
C PHE A 60 2.48 2.77 9.77
N LYS A 61 3.75 2.49 10.01
CA LYS A 61 4.39 2.70 11.32
C LYS A 61 5.51 3.73 11.19
N ALA A 62 5.57 4.63 12.13
CA ALA A 62 6.65 5.60 12.18
C ALA A 62 7.99 4.93 12.56
#